data_0b19ae4314f1bd6587a482ca47aa78f2
#
_entry.id   0b19ae4314f1bd6587a482ca47aa78f2
#
_cell.length_a   1.000
_cell.length_b   1.000
_cell.length_c   1.000
_cell.angle_alpha   90.00
_cell.angle_beta   90.00
_cell.angle_gamma   90.00
#
_symmetry.space_group_name_H-M   'P 1'
#
loop_
_entity.id
_entity.type
_entity.pdbx_description
1 polymer ?
#
loop_
_entity_poly.entity_id
_entity_poly.type
_entity_poly.pdbx_seq_one_letter_code
_entity_poly.pdbx_strand_id
1 'polypeptide(L)'
;TWCYLYRKMIPVFLAAGHRVVAPDYFGFGGSDKRLDVAIYTFGFHRGMLMRFIEALDLHRVTLVVQDWGGLLGLTLPMEYPDRIDRLLVMHTGLGVGRSPGPGFDAWKAFVAGKPDFAIGELMQRSVAGLSADEAAAYDAPFPDRRYRAGVRRFPALVPVAPEMEGAAISQQ
;
A
#
# COMPACT_ATOMS: atom_id res chain seq x y z
N THR A 1 -0.58 -1.09 -5.70
CA THR A 1 -0.87 -0.17 -6.81
C THR A 1 -0.91 1.28 -6.32
N TRP A 2 -1.95 2.09 -6.59
CA TRP A 2 -2.05 3.49 -6.25
C TRP A 2 -3.51 3.90 -5.96
N CYS A 3 -3.79 5.16 -5.63
CA CYS A 3 -5.12 5.62 -5.20
C CYS A 3 -6.25 5.33 -6.21
N TYR A 4 -5.91 5.10 -7.47
CA TYR A 4 -6.85 4.64 -8.51
C TYR A 4 -7.60 3.35 -8.13
N LEU A 5 -7.02 2.52 -7.25
CA LEU A 5 -7.70 1.35 -6.68
C LEU A 5 -9.04 1.73 -6.03
N TYR A 6 -9.11 2.88 -5.40
CA TYR A 6 -10.29 3.37 -4.68
C TYR A 6 -11.26 4.20 -5.52
N ARG A 7 -11.01 4.34 -6.86
CA ARG A 7 -11.81 5.19 -7.76
C ARG A 7 -13.33 4.98 -7.68
N LYS A 8 -13.78 3.76 -7.39
CA LYS A 8 -15.21 3.42 -7.27
C LYS A 8 -15.75 3.66 -5.85
N MET A 9 -14.89 3.66 -4.83
CA MET A 9 -15.28 3.89 -3.43
C MET A 9 -15.29 5.37 -3.08
N ILE A 10 -14.35 6.14 -3.60
CA ILE A 10 -14.21 7.58 -3.32
C ILE A 10 -15.53 8.35 -3.57
N PRO A 11 -16.23 8.20 -4.70
CA PRO A 11 -17.50 8.88 -4.93
C PRO A 11 -18.57 8.53 -3.89
N VAL A 12 -18.60 7.30 -3.41
CA VAL A 12 -19.56 6.85 -2.38
C VAL A 12 -19.30 7.56 -1.06
N PHE A 13 -18.05 7.66 -0.64
CA PHE A 13 -17.68 8.38 0.58
C PHE A 13 -17.96 9.88 0.47
N LEU A 14 -17.67 10.49 -0.69
CA LEU A 14 -17.97 11.89 -0.94
C LEU A 14 -19.48 12.16 -0.92
N ALA A 15 -20.28 11.28 -1.52
CA ALA A 15 -21.74 11.40 -1.50
C ALA A 15 -22.33 11.27 -0.08
N ALA A 16 -21.63 10.55 0.81
CA ALA A 16 -21.98 10.44 2.23
C ALA A 16 -21.48 11.64 3.07
N GLY A 17 -20.92 12.68 2.46
CA GLY A 17 -20.46 13.89 3.13
C GLY A 17 -19.07 13.81 3.76
N HIS A 18 -18.28 12.76 3.46
CA HIS A 18 -16.92 12.65 3.97
C HIS A 18 -15.92 13.44 3.10
N ARG A 19 -14.93 14.06 3.75
CA ARG A 19 -13.70 14.46 3.08
C ARG A 19 -12.86 13.22 2.85
N VAL A 20 -12.45 12.97 1.59
CA VAL A 20 -11.61 11.81 1.26
C VAL A 20 -10.19 12.27 0.96
N VAL A 21 -9.22 11.60 1.57
CA VAL A 21 -7.80 11.84 1.36
C VAL A 21 -7.15 10.49 1.04
N ALA A 22 -6.53 10.35 -0.12
CA ALA A 22 -5.97 9.10 -0.61
C ALA A 22 -4.53 9.30 -1.12
N PRO A 23 -3.52 9.25 -0.23
CA PRO A 23 -2.14 9.42 -0.63
C PRO A 23 -1.62 8.21 -1.41
N ASP A 24 -0.79 8.48 -2.41
CA ASP A 24 0.03 7.44 -3.02
C ASP A 24 1.33 7.29 -2.24
N TYR A 25 1.76 6.06 -1.97
CA TYR A 25 3.06 5.82 -1.35
C TYR A 25 4.20 6.26 -2.27
N PHE A 26 5.33 6.68 -1.69
CA PHE A 26 6.55 6.86 -2.47
C PHE A 26 6.86 5.61 -3.29
N GLY A 27 7.19 5.82 -4.57
CA GLY A 27 7.37 4.72 -5.52
C GLY A 27 6.10 4.29 -6.26
N PHE A 28 4.93 4.90 -5.96
CA PHE A 28 3.65 4.55 -6.56
C PHE A 28 2.86 5.78 -7.03
N GLY A 29 1.89 5.56 -7.92
CA GLY A 29 0.92 6.56 -8.36
C GLY A 29 1.54 7.87 -8.78
N GLY A 30 0.99 8.97 -8.29
CA GLY A 30 1.46 10.34 -8.52
C GLY A 30 2.66 10.75 -7.66
N SER A 31 3.05 9.94 -6.65
CA SER A 31 4.18 10.26 -5.78
C SER A 31 5.53 10.01 -6.45
N ASP A 32 6.58 10.66 -5.93
CA ASP A 32 7.96 10.53 -6.40
C ASP A 32 8.44 9.07 -6.39
N LYS A 33 9.23 8.72 -7.40
CA LYS A 33 9.80 7.38 -7.60
C LYS A 33 11.32 7.46 -7.60
N ARG A 34 11.91 7.04 -6.49
CA ARG A 34 13.37 6.94 -6.37
C ARG A 34 13.86 5.66 -7.04
N LEU A 35 14.99 5.75 -7.72
CA LEU A 35 15.63 4.60 -8.39
C LEU A 35 16.34 3.67 -7.40
N ASP A 36 16.83 4.24 -6.31
CA ASP A 36 17.46 3.48 -5.24
C ASP A 36 16.41 2.69 -4.47
N VAL A 37 16.47 1.37 -4.58
CA VAL A 37 15.55 0.44 -3.91
C VAL A 37 15.73 0.40 -2.39
N ALA A 38 16.89 0.81 -1.89
CA ALA A 38 17.21 0.77 -0.46
C ALA A 38 16.41 1.78 0.36
N ILE A 39 15.95 2.86 -0.28
CA ILE A 39 15.12 3.87 0.41
C ILE A 39 13.73 3.32 0.80
N TYR A 40 13.25 2.33 0.05
CA TYR A 40 11.94 1.74 0.32
C TYR A 40 12.07 0.74 1.48
N THR A 41 11.75 1.19 2.69
CA THR A 41 11.69 0.38 3.91
C THR A 41 10.32 0.50 4.56
N PHE A 42 10.00 -0.41 5.49
CA PHE A 42 8.76 -0.34 6.26
C PHE A 42 8.70 0.97 7.07
N GLY A 43 9.76 1.29 7.80
CA GLY A 43 9.84 2.51 8.62
C GLY A 43 9.78 3.78 7.80
N PHE A 44 10.40 3.82 6.62
CA PHE A 44 10.30 4.98 5.72
C PHE A 44 8.84 5.25 5.35
N HIS A 45 8.10 4.25 4.88
CA HIS A 45 6.70 4.42 4.46
C HIS A 45 5.78 4.72 5.64
N ARG A 46 5.98 4.05 6.79
CA ARG A 46 5.25 4.34 8.02
C ARG A 46 5.47 5.78 8.48
N GLY A 47 6.72 6.22 8.53
CA GLY A 47 7.09 7.58 8.91
C GLY A 47 6.51 8.64 7.96
N MET A 48 6.40 8.33 6.66
CA MET A 48 5.75 9.23 5.70
C MET A 48 4.25 9.36 5.95
N LEU A 49 3.55 8.25 6.28
CA LEU A 49 2.13 8.32 6.65
C LEU A 49 1.90 9.13 7.92
N MET A 50 2.77 8.97 8.92
CA MET A 50 2.70 9.75 10.16
C MET A 50 2.81 11.24 9.87
N ARG A 51 3.85 11.65 9.14
CA ARG A 51 4.04 13.05 8.72
C ARG A 51 2.90 13.57 7.86
N PHE A 52 2.30 12.72 7.04
CA PHE A 52 1.15 13.09 6.21
C PHE A 52 -0.08 13.42 7.06
N ILE A 53 -0.38 12.60 8.08
CA ILE A 53 -1.46 12.85 9.04
C ILE A 53 -1.23 14.17 9.79
N GLU A 54 -0.01 14.41 10.23
CA GLU A 54 0.38 15.63 10.95
C GLU A 54 0.33 16.88 10.07
N ALA A 55 0.94 16.80 8.87
CA ALA A 55 1.02 17.95 7.95
C ALA A 55 -0.35 18.43 7.45
N LEU A 56 -1.32 17.53 7.32
CA LEU A 56 -2.69 17.86 6.95
C LEU A 56 -3.61 18.08 8.16
N ASP A 57 -3.06 17.97 9.35
CA ASP A 57 -3.79 18.05 10.63
C ASP A 57 -5.09 17.24 10.62
N LEU A 58 -4.97 15.96 10.25
CA LEU A 58 -6.13 15.08 10.10
C LEU A 58 -6.64 14.65 11.48
N HIS A 59 -7.94 14.83 11.71
CA HIS A 59 -8.66 14.43 12.91
C HIS A 59 -9.95 13.69 12.56
N ARG A 60 -10.47 12.90 13.51
CA ARG A 60 -11.67 12.07 13.34
C ARG A 60 -11.62 11.19 12.10
N VAL A 61 -10.43 10.58 11.89
CA VAL A 61 -10.14 9.81 10.69
C VAL A 61 -10.86 8.47 10.76
N THR A 62 -11.56 8.12 9.68
CA THR A 62 -11.85 6.72 9.36
C THR A 62 -10.76 6.21 8.44
N LEU A 63 -9.90 5.34 8.95
CA LEU A 63 -8.80 4.78 8.20
C LEU A 63 -9.29 3.60 7.36
N VAL A 64 -9.26 3.76 6.03
CA VAL A 64 -9.66 2.71 5.07
C VAL A 64 -8.40 2.06 4.52
N VAL A 65 -8.22 0.77 4.80
CA VAL A 65 -6.96 0.08 4.50
C VAL A 65 -7.18 -1.23 3.76
N GLN A 66 -6.26 -1.53 2.84
CA GLN A 66 -6.22 -2.77 2.06
C GLN A 66 -4.75 -3.10 1.73
N ASP A 67 -4.38 -4.39 1.75
CA ASP A 67 -3.03 -4.86 1.43
C ASP A 67 -1.95 -4.11 2.24
N TRP A 68 -0.99 -3.47 1.59
CA TRP A 68 0.02 -2.62 2.25
C TRP A 68 -0.56 -1.45 3.05
N GLY A 69 -1.74 -0.99 2.69
CA GLY A 69 -2.48 0.00 3.48
C GLY A 69 -2.74 -0.50 4.90
N GLY A 70 -3.00 -1.80 5.07
CA GLY A 70 -3.16 -2.41 6.39
C GLY A 70 -1.84 -2.69 7.09
N LEU A 71 -0.85 -3.26 6.40
CA LEU A 71 0.47 -3.53 7.00
C LEU A 71 1.08 -2.29 7.67
N LEU A 72 0.92 -1.13 7.05
CA LEU A 72 1.40 0.15 7.58
C LEU A 72 0.33 0.86 8.43
N GLY A 73 -0.89 0.98 7.90
CA GLY A 73 -1.95 1.79 8.49
C GLY A 73 -2.46 1.27 9.81
N LEU A 74 -2.52 -0.06 10.01
CA LEU A 74 -2.96 -0.65 11.29
C LEU A 74 -1.94 -0.43 12.44
N THR A 75 -0.74 0.04 12.13
CA THR A 75 0.24 0.44 13.16
C THR A 75 0.10 1.91 13.59
N LEU A 76 -0.81 2.68 12.98
CA LEU A 76 -0.95 4.11 13.26
C LEU A 76 -1.91 4.44 14.42
N PRO A 77 -3.00 3.69 14.67
CA PRO A 77 -3.94 4.05 15.75
C PRO A 77 -3.30 4.15 17.13
N MET A 78 -2.27 3.36 17.41
CA MET A 78 -1.54 3.42 18.69
C MET A 78 -0.73 4.73 18.85
N GLU A 79 -0.28 5.32 17.74
CA GLU A 79 0.43 6.60 17.76
C GLU A 79 -0.53 7.80 17.77
N TYR A 80 -1.72 7.63 17.22
CA TYR A 80 -2.72 8.69 17.04
C TYR A 80 -4.10 8.29 17.58
N PRO A 81 -4.20 7.87 18.86
CA PRO A 81 -5.47 7.41 19.42
C PRO A 81 -6.58 8.48 19.38
N ASP A 82 -6.20 9.76 19.48
CA ASP A 82 -7.13 10.89 19.47
C ASP A 82 -7.44 11.42 18.05
N ARG A 83 -6.81 10.85 17.02
CA ARG A 83 -7.02 11.28 15.62
C ARG A 83 -7.74 10.26 14.77
N ILE A 84 -7.66 8.96 15.12
CA ILE A 84 -8.24 7.85 14.35
C ILE A 84 -9.41 7.25 15.10
N ASP A 85 -10.63 7.52 14.61
CA ASP A 85 -11.88 7.08 15.28
C ASP A 85 -12.32 5.69 14.83
N ARG A 86 -12.06 5.32 13.57
CA ARG A 86 -12.61 4.10 12.95
C ARG A 86 -11.64 3.46 11.97
N LEU A 87 -11.81 2.16 11.82
CA LEU A 87 -11.07 1.34 10.86
C LEU A 87 -12.05 0.64 9.90
N LEU A 88 -11.79 0.74 8.60
CA LEU A 88 -12.38 -0.12 7.57
C LEU A 88 -11.25 -0.97 6.98
N VAL A 89 -11.20 -2.23 7.39
CA VAL A 89 -10.11 -3.15 7.05
C VAL A 89 -10.57 -4.12 5.98
N MET A 90 -9.86 -4.15 4.86
CA MET A 90 -10.18 -4.97 3.70
C MET A 90 -8.96 -5.78 3.28
N HIS A 91 -9.09 -7.11 3.27
CA HIS A 91 -8.12 -8.03 2.70
C HIS A 91 -6.66 -7.71 3.08
N THR A 92 -6.40 -7.57 4.37
CA THR A 92 -5.11 -7.23 4.94
C THR A 92 -5.02 -7.66 6.40
N GLY A 93 -3.87 -7.44 7.02
CA GLY A 93 -3.61 -7.71 8.42
C GLY A 93 -2.31 -7.07 8.88
N LEU A 94 -1.88 -7.42 10.08
CA LEU A 94 -0.61 -7.00 10.66
C LEU A 94 0.51 -7.97 10.27
N GLY A 95 1.68 -7.45 9.97
CA GLY A 95 2.89 -8.22 9.69
C GLY A 95 3.64 -8.57 10.97
N VAL A 96 3.22 -9.64 11.64
CA VAL A 96 3.71 -10.01 12.99
C VAL A 96 4.92 -10.94 12.99
N GLY A 97 5.71 -10.96 11.94
CA GLY A 97 6.91 -11.78 11.84
C GLY A 97 6.65 -13.24 11.45
N ARG A 98 5.56 -13.48 10.71
CA ARG A 98 5.23 -14.81 10.15
C ARG A 98 4.74 -14.66 8.72
N SER A 99 5.10 -15.64 7.86
CA SER A 99 4.57 -15.66 6.48
C SER A 99 3.04 -15.78 6.50
N PRO A 100 2.33 -15.02 5.66
CA PRO A 100 0.89 -15.18 5.42
C PRO A 100 0.53 -16.53 4.77
N GLY A 101 1.53 -17.27 4.32
CA GLY A 101 1.35 -18.60 3.75
C GLY A 101 1.88 -18.76 2.33
N PRO A 102 1.73 -19.97 1.75
CA PRO A 102 2.39 -20.35 0.50
C PRO A 102 1.98 -19.48 -0.70
N GLY A 103 0.78 -18.92 -0.72
CA GLY A 103 0.35 -18.02 -1.79
C GLY A 103 1.15 -16.72 -1.80
N PHE A 104 1.44 -16.15 -0.63
CA PHE A 104 2.31 -14.99 -0.51
C PHE A 104 3.76 -15.33 -0.88
N ASP A 105 4.28 -16.48 -0.42
CA ASP A 105 5.64 -16.91 -0.73
C ASP A 105 5.84 -17.10 -2.25
N ALA A 106 4.86 -17.68 -2.93
CA ALA A 106 4.85 -17.80 -4.39
C ALA A 106 4.80 -16.42 -5.08
N TRP A 107 4.00 -15.49 -4.58
CA TRP A 107 3.95 -14.12 -5.08
C TRP A 107 5.30 -13.40 -4.92
N LYS A 108 5.92 -13.49 -3.75
CA LYS A 108 7.23 -12.90 -3.47
C LYS A 108 8.30 -13.46 -4.42
N ALA A 109 8.31 -14.79 -4.63
CA ALA A 109 9.22 -15.45 -5.58
C ALA A 109 8.96 -15.01 -7.03
N PHE A 110 7.70 -14.88 -7.45
CA PHE A 110 7.33 -14.39 -8.77
C PHE A 110 7.87 -12.98 -9.03
N VAL A 111 7.67 -12.05 -8.11
CA VAL A 111 8.16 -10.67 -8.25
C VAL A 111 9.69 -10.62 -8.29
N ALA A 112 10.37 -11.42 -7.48
CA ALA A 112 11.83 -11.51 -7.50
C ALA A 112 12.37 -12.06 -8.83
N GLY A 113 11.68 -13.05 -9.42
CA GLY A 113 12.08 -13.69 -10.68
C GLY A 113 11.67 -12.93 -11.95
N LYS A 114 10.68 -12.03 -11.88
CA LYS A 114 10.15 -11.25 -13.01
C LYS A 114 10.04 -9.77 -12.65
N PRO A 115 11.15 -9.04 -12.55
CA PRO A 115 11.13 -7.65 -12.08
C PRO A 115 10.43 -6.66 -13.04
N ASP A 116 10.12 -7.07 -14.25
CA ASP A 116 9.58 -6.22 -15.32
C ASP A 116 8.13 -6.57 -15.72
N PHE A 117 7.38 -7.26 -14.84
CA PHE A 117 5.99 -7.56 -15.14
C PHE A 117 5.14 -6.29 -15.31
N ALA A 118 4.16 -6.34 -16.24
CA ALA A 118 3.18 -5.27 -16.43
C ALA A 118 2.15 -5.31 -15.28
N ILE A 119 1.95 -4.17 -14.63
CA ILE A 119 1.05 -4.06 -13.47
C ILE A 119 -0.40 -4.18 -13.93
N GLY A 120 -0.75 -3.55 -15.07
CA GLY A 120 -2.07 -3.66 -15.66
C GLY A 120 -2.46 -5.08 -16.01
N GLU A 121 -1.55 -5.87 -16.61
CA GLU A 121 -1.79 -7.30 -16.87
C GLU A 121 -2.02 -8.11 -15.60
N LEU A 122 -1.24 -7.83 -14.56
CA LEU A 122 -1.42 -8.47 -13.26
C LEU A 122 -2.81 -8.16 -12.68
N MET A 123 -3.23 -6.90 -12.76
CA MET A 123 -4.54 -6.48 -12.29
C MET A 123 -5.67 -7.12 -13.09
N GLN A 124 -5.55 -7.24 -14.41
CA GLN A 124 -6.55 -7.93 -15.24
C GLN A 124 -6.71 -9.41 -14.89
N ARG A 125 -5.61 -10.09 -14.54
CA ARG A 125 -5.66 -11.49 -14.07
C ARG A 125 -6.33 -11.64 -12.71
N SER A 126 -6.21 -10.61 -11.87
CA SER A 126 -6.70 -10.63 -10.48
C SER A 126 -8.12 -10.11 -10.33
N VAL A 127 -8.60 -9.28 -11.26
CA VAL A 127 -9.89 -8.60 -11.19
C VAL A 127 -10.73 -8.92 -12.42
N ALA A 128 -11.75 -9.77 -12.24
CA ALA A 128 -12.68 -10.11 -13.32
C ALA A 128 -13.38 -8.85 -13.85
N GLY A 129 -13.43 -8.72 -15.19
CA GLY A 129 -14.10 -7.61 -15.85
C GLY A 129 -13.33 -6.27 -15.85
N LEU A 130 -12.06 -6.26 -15.46
CA LEU A 130 -11.22 -5.07 -15.61
C LEU A 130 -10.99 -4.79 -17.11
N SER A 131 -11.39 -3.59 -17.56
CA SER A 131 -11.22 -3.20 -18.97
C SER A 131 -9.74 -2.94 -19.33
N ALA A 132 -9.45 -2.91 -20.64
CA ALA A 132 -8.11 -2.57 -21.13
C ALA A 132 -7.68 -1.15 -20.69
N ASP A 133 -8.59 -0.19 -20.71
CA ASP A 133 -8.31 1.19 -20.28
C ASP A 133 -8.03 1.27 -18.77
N GLU A 134 -8.77 0.50 -17.97
CA GLU A 134 -8.51 0.40 -16.53
C GLU A 134 -7.15 -0.26 -16.23
N ALA A 135 -6.77 -1.27 -17.01
CA ALA A 135 -5.45 -1.89 -16.91
C ALA A 135 -4.34 -0.90 -17.29
N ALA A 136 -4.50 -0.16 -18.39
CA ALA A 136 -3.57 0.88 -18.80
C ALA A 136 -3.43 1.98 -17.73
N ALA A 137 -4.51 2.34 -17.05
CA ALA A 137 -4.45 3.29 -15.92
C ALA A 137 -3.59 2.76 -14.75
N TYR A 138 -3.58 1.44 -14.50
CA TYR A 138 -2.68 0.85 -13.49
C TYR A 138 -1.21 0.88 -13.92
N ASP A 139 -0.90 0.85 -15.21
CA ASP A 139 0.47 0.96 -15.73
C ASP A 139 0.96 2.42 -15.87
N ALA A 140 0.04 3.38 -16.00
CA ALA A 140 0.37 4.78 -16.28
C ALA A 140 1.44 5.41 -15.38
N PRO A 141 1.48 5.15 -14.03
CA PRO A 141 2.53 5.68 -13.17
C PRO A 141 3.91 5.05 -13.38
N PHE A 142 4.02 4.00 -14.17
CA PHE A 142 5.20 3.16 -14.29
C PHE A 142 5.65 3.00 -15.75
N PRO A 143 6.04 4.10 -16.43
CA PRO A 143 6.30 4.10 -17.88
C PRO A 143 7.45 3.16 -18.30
N ASP A 144 8.38 2.90 -17.39
CA ASP A 144 9.45 1.93 -17.63
C ASP A 144 9.92 1.26 -16.31
N ARG A 145 10.90 0.33 -16.45
CA ARG A 145 11.47 -0.44 -15.34
C ARG A 145 11.98 0.41 -14.18
N ARG A 146 12.52 1.59 -14.44
CA ARG A 146 13.11 2.46 -13.43
C ARG A 146 12.07 2.93 -12.42
N TYR A 147 10.87 3.22 -12.91
CA TYR A 147 9.74 3.67 -12.09
C TYR A 147 9.10 2.56 -11.24
N ARG A 148 9.51 1.29 -11.43
CA ARG A 148 8.98 0.12 -10.70
C ARG A 148 9.83 -0.30 -9.50
N ALA A 149 10.79 0.51 -9.07
CA ALA A 149 11.67 0.17 -7.93
C ALA A 149 10.88 -0.12 -6.64
N GLY A 150 9.91 0.72 -6.29
CA GLY A 150 9.01 0.50 -5.15
C GLY A 150 8.18 -0.77 -5.30
N VAL A 151 7.57 -0.97 -6.49
CA VAL A 151 6.75 -2.16 -6.77
C VAL A 151 7.53 -3.46 -6.55
N ARG A 152 8.78 -3.51 -7.07
CA ARG A 152 9.65 -4.69 -6.89
C ARG A 152 10.07 -4.91 -5.45
N ARG A 153 10.27 -3.82 -4.69
CA ARG A 153 10.76 -3.90 -3.31
C ARG A 153 9.70 -4.34 -2.31
N PHE A 154 8.47 -3.93 -2.49
CA PHE A 154 7.40 -4.09 -1.50
C PHE A 154 7.17 -5.54 -1.03
N PRO A 155 7.09 -6.56 -1.88
CA PRO A 155 6.91 -7.94 -1.39
C PRO A 155 8.01 -8.43 -0.48
N ALA A 156 9.24 -7.90 -0.63
CA ALA A 156 10.36 -8.25 0.23
C ALA A 156 10.36 -7.53 1.59
N LEU A 157 9.55 -6.50 1.76
CA LEU A 157 9.43 -5.72 2.99
C LEU A 157 8.34 -6.25 3.93
N VAL A 158 7.46 -7.14 3.46
CA VAL A 158 6.42 -7.73 4.33
C VAL A 158 7.09 -8.45 5.49
N PRO A 159 6.76 -8.13 6.76
CA PRO A 159 7.41 -8.71 7.93
C PRO A 159 7.04 -10.18 8.12
N VAL A 160 7.77 -11.07 7.47
CA VAL A 160 7.56 -12.54 7.51
C VAL A 160 8.46 -13.25 8.53
N ALA A 161 9.37 -12.53 9.17
CA ALA A 161 10.23 -13.03 10.23
C ALA A 161 10.29 -12.00 11.38
N PRO A 162 10.47 -12.46 12.64
CA PRO A 162 10.40 -11.56 13.82
C PRO A 162 11.43 -10.43 13.81
N GLU A 163 12.59 -10.65 13.20
CA GLU A 163 13.68 -9.67 13.09
C GLU A 163 13.47 -8.63 11.99
N MET A 164 12.46 -8.80 11.14
CA MET A 164 12.19 -7.84 10.06
C MET A 164 11.58 -6.56 10.61
N GLU A 165 11.98 -5.45 9.99
CA GLU A 165 11.42 -4.13 10.29
C GLU A 165 9.89 -4.17 10.20
N GLY A 166 9.20 -3.61 11.17
CA GLY A 166 7.74 -3.59 11.26
C GLY A 166 7.13 -4.76 12.05
N ALA A 167 7.84 -5.90 12.24
CA ALA A 167 7.30 -7.02 12.99
C ALA A 167 7.02 -6.66 14.45
N ALA A 168 7.97 -6.04 15.13
CA ALA A 168 7.85 -5.65 16.53
C ALA A 168 6.74 -4.63 16.77
N ILE A 169 6.63 -3.60 15.91
CA ILE A 169 5.56 -2.60 16.02
C ILE A 169 4.18 -3.19 15.73
N SER A 170 4.10 -4.20 14.86
CA SER A 170 2.84 -4.87 14.53
C SER A 170 2.36 -5.85 15.62
N GLN A 171 3.22 -6.17 16.59
CA GLN A 171 2.90 -7.04 17.73
C GLN A 171 2.37 -6.26 18.95
N GLN A 172 2.57 -4.97 19.01
CA GLN A 172 2.07 -4.07 20.05
C GLN A 172 0.57 -3.84 19.90
#